data_79c8166051ec2c1d6e25625b3f7eb6d9
#
_entry.id   79c8166051ec2c1d6e25625b3f7eb6d9
#
_cell.length_a   1.000
_cell.length_b   1.000
_cell.length_c   1.000
_cell.angle_alpha   90.00
_cell.angle_beta   90.00
_cell.angle_gamma   90.00
#
_symmetry.space_group_name_H-M   'P 1'
#
loop_
_entity.id
_entity.type
_entity.pdbx_description
1 polymer ?
#
loop_
_entity_poly.entity_id
_entity_poly.type
_entity_poly.pdbx_seq_one_letter_code
_entity_poly.pdbx_strand_id
1 'polypeptide(L)'
;LRKSIKMIAIARARKASLAASGYMLKIKKFKVYLLVSSAVGLMSVGFHHSAGLSQSPQARVQLTTEPPISQIIPFEAEASKPQLPVKLTLQAVDAAGKPLTNASINLKIFTPTRNPWLTTDFPIVEGTKLLDIQAIAPQGKLQVQQILPIRGNYQLQVNVTPITPNAFTPIQQNLNLSVPENGVKYRNFAILAIILLLVGLGGGWVIGGRQEIQPGEIAPQRVRLLLSGATVVAIIALLGVNLSSEIAQSQTSHGEHHHHEATADNHHASAAEPETDNYDIVKQQGLEVQLLGDGSATVGKTDKLQVQVVDEKTKQPVSDVLVNIKTKSLEDGWVPFAYQGIPDANGRLSWEQQFFDGAPHNIQVEVSPQPSASRQFSPLRVQKDIDVEGVAPPVSIRLVVLAYLTGIIIIGLLVGMQLRRKLTLQH
;
A
#
# COMPACT_ATOMS: atom_id res chain seq x y z
N LEU A 1 -1.00 -65.17 4.97
CA LEU A 1 -0.20 -64.24 5.81
C LEU A 1 -0.68 -62.75 5.68
N ARG A 2 -1.07 -62.24 4.50
CA ARG A 2 -1.51 -60.84 4.31
C ARG A 2 -2.88 -60.48 4.91
N LYS A 3 -3.78 -61.43 5.16
CA LYS A 3 -5.10 -61.16 5.80
C LYS A 3 -5.01 -61.02 7.33
N SER A 4 -4.07 -61.73 7.99
CA SER A 4 -3.91 -61.69 9.45
C SER A 4 -3.28 -60.36 9.93
N ILE A 5 -2.41 -59.72 9.14
CA ILE A 5 -1.78 -58.46 9.51
C ILE A 5 -2.77 -57.27 9.46
N LYS A 6 -3.75 -57.30 8.53
CA LYS A 6 -4.80 -56.27 8.47
C LYS A 6 -5.78 -56.30 9.64
N MET A 7 -6.09 -57.50 10.18
CA MET A 7 -7.00 -57.59 11.33
C MET A 7 -6.37 -57.09 12.63
N ILE A 8 -5.07 -57.26 12.84
CA ILE A 8 -4.36 -56.79 14.01
C ILE A 8 -4.22 -55.24 14.02
N ALA A 9 -4.05 -54.63 12.81
CA ALA A 9 -3.99 -53.17 12.68
C ALA A 9 -5.35 -52.49 13.00
N ILE A 10 -6.47 -53.10 12.59
CA ILE A 10 -7.83 -52.59 12.83
C ILE A 10 -8.21 -52.71 14.31
N ALA A 11 -7.80 -53.81 14.99
CA ALA A 11 -8.05 -54.01 16.43
C ALA A 11 -7.26 -53.02 17.30
N ARG A 12 -6.04 -52.62 16.94
CA ARG A 12 -5.26 -51.59 17.62
C ARG A 12 -5.83 -50.18 17.43
N ALA A 13 -6.32 -49.86 16.24
CA ALA A 13 -6.96 -48.57 16.00
C ALA A 13 -8.28 -48.39 16.76
N ARG A 14 -9.08 -49.45 16.95
CA ARG A 14 -10.29 -49.40 17.76
C ARG A 14 -10.02 -49.27 19.28
N LYS A 15 -8.94 -49.85 19.82
CA LYS A 15 -8.56 -49.68 21.21
C LYS A 15 -8.03 -48.26 21.51
N ALA A 16 -7.36 -47.61 20.57
CA ALA A 16 -6.92 -46.22 20.74
C ALA A 16 -8.09 -45.21 20.69
N SER A 17 -9.15 -45.50 19.90
CA SER A 17 -10.36 -44.68 19.84
C SER A 17 -11.24 -44.79 21.09
N LEU A 18 -11.27 -45.93 21.77
CA LEU A 18 -12.04 -46.13 23.02
C LEU A 18 -11.34 -45.57 24.24
N ALA A 19 -10.01 -45.46 24.24
CA ALA A 19 -9.27 -44.80 25.31
C ALA A 19 -9.36 -43.25 25.24
N ALA A 20 -9.57 -42.67 24.09
CA ALA A 20 -9.79 -41.22 23.93
C ALA A 20 -11.21 -40.78 24.32
N SER A 21 -12.18 -41.69 24.33
CA SER A 21 -13.57 -41.38 24.72
C SER A 21 -13.85 -41.46 26.24
N GLY A 22 -12.93 -41.97 27.04
CA GLY A 22 -13.10 -42.13 28.51
C GLY A 22 -12.60 -40.96 29.36
N TYR A 23 -11.92 -39.98 28.77
CA TYR A 23 -11.45 -38.77 29.47
C TYR A 23 -12.34 -37.54 29.25
N MET A 24 -13.51 -37.71 28.66
CA MET A 24 -14.57 -36.70 28.73
C MET A 24 -15.37 -36.86 30.01
N LEU A 25 -14.87 -36.36 31.05
CA LEU A 25 -15.45 -35.83 31.96
C LEU A 25 -15.51 -35.66 33.20
N LYS A 26 -15.66 -34.89 33.83
CA LYS A 26 -16.22 -34.15 34.96
C LYS A 26 -15.60 -32.75 35.07
N ILE A 27 -15.75 -31.98 34.04
CA ILE A 27 -15.68 -30.53 34.20
C ILE A 27 -17.00 -30.11 34.85
N LYS A 28 -17.03 -30.16 36.18
CA LYS A 28 -17.98 -29.39 36.98
C LYS A 28 -17.97 -27.98 36.46
N LYS A 29 -19.16 -27.46 36.16
CA LYS A 29 -19.47 -26.09 35.74
C LYS A 29 -18.64 -25.08 36.52
N PHE A 30 -17.45 -24.77 36.05
CA PHE A 30 -16.70 -23.60 36.44
C PHE A 30 -17.27 -22.46 35.61
N LYS A 31 -18.14 -21.67 36.21
CA LYS A 31 -18.48 -20.35 35.70
C LYS A 31 -17.19 -19.53 35.75
N VAL A 32 -16.38 -19.63 34.72
CA VAL A 32 -15.37 -18.65 34.44
C VAL A 32 -16.15 -17.43 33.93
N TYR A 33 -16.41 -16.50 34.85
CA TYR A 33 -16.72 -15.15 34.46
C TYR A 33 -15.46 -14.61 33.78
N LEU A 34 -15.36 -14.84 32.49
CA LEU A 34 -14.49 -14.09 31.61
C LEU A 34 -15.13 -12.71 31.54
N LEU A 35 -14.73 -11.81 32.44
CA LEU A 35 -14.91 -10.39 32.30
C LEU A 35 -13.98 -9.96 31.14
N VAL A 36 -14.33 -10.39 29.93
CA VAL A 36 -14.03 -9.64 28.74
C VAL A 36 -15.02 -8.49 28.78
N SER A 37 -14.58 -7.38 29.37
CA SER A 37 -15.17 -6.10 29.09
C SER A 37 -15.04 -5.89 27.59
N SER A 38 -16.02 -6.39 26.85
CA SER A 38 -16.27 -5.98 25.50
C SER A 38 -16.67 -4.50 25.54
N ALA A 39 -15.65 -3.64 25.54
CA ALA A 39 -15.80 -2.29 25.01
C ALA A 39 -16.01 -2.39 23.50
N VAL A 40 -16.97 -3.19 23.08
CA VAL A 40 -17.68 -2.97 21.83
C VAL A 40 -18.61 -1.81 22.14
N GLY A 41 -18.06 -0.62 21.95
CA GLY A 41 -18.90 0.56 21.79
C GLY A 41 -19.90 0.24 20.68
N LEU A 42 -21.14 -0.02 21.04
CA LEU A 42 -22.29 0.13 20.18
C LEU A 42 -22.21 1.57 19.65
N MET A 43 -21.53 1.75 18.50
CA MET A 43 -21.84 2.88 17.66
C MET A 43 -23.30 2.68 17.24
N SER A 44 -24.19 3.25 18.01
CA SER A 44 -25.52 3.59 17.56
C SER A 44 -25.31 4.43 16.29
N VAL A 45 -25.53 3.80 15.14
CA VAL A 45 -25.75 4.51 13.88
C VAL A 45 -27.04 5.29 14.11
N GLY A 46 -26.91 6.47 14.68
CA GLY A 46 -27.95 7.48 14.67
C GLY A 46 -28.14 7.84 13.21
N PHE A 47 -29.16 7.26 12.58
CA PHE A 47 -29.76 7.83 11.39
C PHE A 47 -30.29 9.21 11.81
N HIS A 48 -29.44 10.21 11.78
CA HIS A 48 -29.89 11.56 11.69
C HIS A 48 -30.60 11.70 10.32
N HIS A 49 -31.88 11.49 10.32
CA HIS A 49 -32.76 12.09 9.30
C HIS A 49 -32.61 13.61 9.48
N SER A 50 -31.54 14.15 8.89
CA SER A 50 -31.49 15.56 8.58
C SER A 50 -32.68 15.77 7.63
N ALA A 51 -33.73 16.39 8.13
CA ALA A 51 -34.78 16.94 7.28
C ALA A 51 -34.08 17.83 6.27
N GLY A 52 -33.91 17.32 5.05
CA GLY A 52 -33.19 17.98 3.99
C GLY A 52 -33.92 19.27 3.67
N LEU A 53 -33.37 20.39 4.07
CA LEU A 53 -33.54 21.63 3.33
C LEU A 53 -33.26 21.25 1.88
N SER A 54 -34.28 21.35 1.01
CA SER A 54 -34.16 21.13 -0.43
C SER A 54 -33.09 22.09 -0.96
N GLN A 55 -31.85 21.64 -0.95
CA GLN A 55 -30.77 22.38 -1.60
C GLN A 55 -31.10 22.39 -3.09
N SER A 56 -31.18 23.59 -3.66
CA SER A 56 -31.29 23.74 -5.11
C SER A 56 -30.24 22.84 -5.76
N PRO A 57 -30.61 22.06 -6.79
CA PRO A 57 -29.66 21.18 -7.46
C PRO A 57 -28.48 22.00 -7.93
N GLN A 58 -27.29 21.66 -7.41
CA GLN A 58 -26.06 22.32 -7.78
C GLN A 58 -25.23 21.41 -8.70
N ALA A 59 -24.43 22.04 -9.55
CA ALA A 59 -23.43 21.31 -10.33
C ALA A 59 -22.50 20.55 -9.41
N ARG A 60 -22.14 19.31 -9.77
CA ARG A 60 -21.37 18.41 -8.91
C ARG A 60 -20.48 17.46 -9.72
N VAL A 61 -19.53 16.83 -9.03
CA VAL A 61 -18.73 15.73 -9.58
C VAL A 61 -19.25 14.41 -9.01
N GLN A 62 -19.47 13.44 -9.90
CA GLN A 62 -19.82 12.07 -9.57
C GLN A 62 -18.58 11.19 -9.70
N LEU A 63 -18.30 10.37 -8.69
CA LEU A 63 -17.21 9.38 -8.69
C LEU A 63 -17.80 7.98 -8.89
N THR A 64 -17.26 7.26 -9.86
CA THR A 64 -17.49 5.82 -10.05
C THR A 64 -16.17 5.09 -10.04
N THR A 65 -16.16 3.88 -9.49
CA THR A 65 -14.94 3.05 -9.40
C THR A 65 -15.17 1.69 -10.04
N GLU A 66 -14.12 1.14 -10.63
CA GLU A 66 -14.08 -0.20 -11.19
C GLU A 66 -12.77 -0.87 -10.72
N PRO A 67 -12.87 -1.88 -9.85
CA PRO A 67 -14.07 -2.53 -9.32
C PRO A 67 -14.90 -1.61 -8.37
N PRO A 68 -16.12 -2.05 -7.99
CA PRO A 68 -16.93 -1.34 -7.00
C PRO A 68 -16.18 -1.14 -5.68
N ILE A 69 -16.47 -0.06 -4.93
CA ILE A 69 -15.74 0.31 -3.71
C ILE A 69 -15.62 -0.85 -2.71
N SER A 70 -16.65 -1.69 -2.58
CA SER A 70 -16.65 -2.85 -1.67
C SER A 70 -15.66 -3.97 -2.05
N GLN A 71 -15.14 -3.95 -3.27
CA GLN A 71 -14.19 -4.94 -3.80
C GLN A 71 -12.78 -4.37 -3.94
N ILE A 72 -12.60 -3.08 -3.67
CA ILE A 72 -11.26 -2.47 -3.69
C ILE A 72 -10.51 -2.96 -2.46
N ILE A 73 -9.31 -3.47 -2.66
CA ILE A 73 -8.36 -3.83 -1.61
C ILE A 73 -7.10 -2.99 -1.76
N PRO A 74 -6.37 -2.70 -0.66
CA PRO A 74 -5.09 -2.03 -0.74
C PRO A 74 -4.06 -2.90 -1.49
N PHE A 75 -3.00 -2.28 -1.95
CA PHE A 75 -1.91 -2.97 -2.62
C PHE A 75 -1.24 -4.01 -1.70
N GLU A 76 -0.90 -5.15 -2.28
CA GLU A 76 -0.20 -6.24 -1.62
C GLU A 76 1.04 -6.61 -2.42
N ALA A 77 2.21 -6.21 -1.95
CA ALA A 77 3.49 -6.50 -2.59
C ALA A 77 3.75 -8.02 -2.73
N GLU A 78 3.26 -8.82 -1.77
CA GLU A 78 3.46 -10.28 -1.74
C GLU A 78 2.39 -11.04 -2.57
N ALA A 79 1.54 -10.35 -3.32
CA ALA A 79 0.53 -11.00 -4.13
C ALA A 79 1.16 -11.87 -5.23
N SER A 80 0.72 -13.11 -5.36
CA SER A 80 1.24 -14.06 -6.37
C SER A 80 0.94 -13.67 -7.82
N LYS A 81 0.13 -12.63 -8.03
CA LYS A 81 -0.23 -12.07 -9.34
C LYS A 81 -0.23 -10.55 -9.26
N PRO A 82 0.18 -9.85 -10.33
CA PRO A 82 0.10 -8.41 -10.40
C PRO A 82 -1.33 -7.92 -10.10
N GLN A 83 -1.44 -6.99 -9.16
CA GLN A 83 -2.72 -6.37 -8.83
C GLN A 83 -3.09 -5.35 -9.89
N LEU A 84 -4.34 -5.38 -10.32
CA LEU A 84 -4.85 -4.41 -11.27
C LEU A 84 -5.14 -3.07 -10.59
N PRO A 85 -4.85 -1.94 -11.23
CA PRO A 85 -5.20 -0.63 -10.71
C PRO A 85 -6.71 -0.43 -10.67
N VAL A 86 -7.15 0.37 -9.72
CA VAL A 86 -8.55 0.81 -9.62
C VAL A 86 -8.78 1.90 -10.66
N LYS A 87 -9.78 1.72 -11.50
CA LYS A 87 -10.21 2.75 -12.45
C LYS A 87 -11.17 3.71 -11.74
N LEU A 88 -10.75 4.95 -11.62
CA LEU A 88 -11.52 6.05 -11.06
C LEU A 88 -12.11 6.87 -12.22
N THR A 89 -13.40 7.02 -12.26
CA THR A 89 -14.10 7.85 -13.24
C THR A 89 -14.80 9.00 -12.53
N LEU A 90 -14.39 10.22 -12.86
CA LEU A 90 -14.99 11.47 -12.40
C LEU A 90 -15.83 12.03 -13.54
N GLN A 91 -17.11 12.31 -13.27
CA GLN A 91 -18.02 12.93 -14.21
C GLN A 91 -18.55 14.24 -13.61
N ALA A 92 -18.18 15.35 -14.21
CA ALA A 92 -18.72 16.65 -13.85
C ALA A 92 -20.10 16.82 -14.52
N VAL A 93 -21.10 17.14 -13.72
CA VAL A 93 -22.48 17.32 -14.17
C VAL A 93 -23.06 18.62 -13.66
N ASP A 94 -23.98 19.20 -14.43
CA ASP A 94 -24.75 20.37 -14.01
C ASP A 94 -25.83 20.01 -12.98
N ALA A 95 -26.64 20.98 -12.61
CA ALA A 95 -27.77 20.82 -11.70
C ALA A 95 -28.83 19.82 -12.21
N ALA A 96 -28.99 19.67 -13.50
CA ALA A 96 -29.93 18.74 -14.15
C ALA A 96 -29.31 17.33 -14.34
N GLY A 97 -28.03 17.13 -13.99
CA GLY A 97 -27.33 15.86 -14.20
C GLY A 97 -26.74 15.70 -15.59
N LYS A 98 -26.72 16.74 -16.43
CA LYS A 98 -26.11 16.71 -17.76
C LYS A 98 -24.60 16.92 -17.65
N PRO A 99 -23.78 16.20 -18.41
CA PRO A 99 -22.34 16.39 -18.45
C PRO A 99 -21.95 17.83 -18.80
N LEU A 100 -21.00 18.38 -18.01
CA LEU A 100 -20.37 19.67 -18.33
C LEU A 100 -19.31 19.46 -19.41
N THR A 101 -19.52 20.06 -20.58
CA THR A 101 -18.59 19.95 -21.69
C THR A 101 -17.51 21.02 -21.62
N ASN A 102 -16.36 20.77 -22.30
CA ASN A 102 -15.21 21.69 -22.37
C ASN A 102 -14.73 22.15 -20.98
N ALA A 103 -14.52 21.18 -20.11
CA ALA A 103 -14.00 21.39 -18.78
C ALA A 103 -12.52 21.03 -18.67
N SER A 104 -11.79 21.73 -17.80
CA SER A 104 -10.51 21.30 -17.27
C SER A 104 -10.75 20.74 -15.87
N ILE A 105 -10.32 19.52 -15.64
CA ILE A 105 -10.48 18.83 -14.34
C ILE A 105 -9.09 18.65 -13.72
N ASN A 106 -8.88 19.22 -12.53
CA ASN A 106 -7.72 18.93 -11.71
C ASN A 106 -8.16 17.95 -10.60
N LEU A 107 -7.50 16.81 -10.54
CA LEU A 107 -7.71 15.77 -9.53
C LEU A 107 -6.46 15.64 -8.67
N LYS A 108 -6.63 15.80 -7.35
CA LYS A 108 -5.61 15.48 -6.35
C LYS A 108 -6.08 14.34 -5.48
N ILE A 109 -5.28 13.30 -5.35
CA ILE A 109 -5.57 12.15 -4.50
C ILE A 109 -4.60 12.19 -3.32
N PHE A 110 -5.16 12.25 -2.09
CA PHE A 110 -4.40 12.16 -0.86
C PHE A 110 -4.65 10.82 -0.20
N THR A 111 -3.58 10.21 0.28
CA THR A 111 -3.64 8.96 1.04
C THR A 111 -4.26 9.20 2.43
N PRO A 112 -4.80 8.15 3.06
CA PRO A 112 -5.31 8.22 4.43
C PRO A 112 -4.28 8.77 5.40
N THR A 113 -4.75 9.59 6.34
CA THR A 113 -3.90 10.17 7.39
C THR A 113 -3.37 9.10 8.31
N ARG A 114 -2.15 9.32 8.83
CA ARG A 114 -1.48 8.42 9.75
C ARG A 114 -2.30 8.17 11.01
N ASN A 115 -2.44 6.90 11.36
CA ASN A 115 -2.99 6.50 12.65
C ASN A 115 -1.83 6.19 13.61
N PRO A 116 -1.72 6.86 14.78
CA PRO A 116 -0.61 6.63 15.72
C PRO A 116 -0.61 5.23 16.35
N TRP A 117 -1.75 4.54 16.33
CA TRP A 117 -1.93 3.23 16.95
C TRP A 117 -1.88 2.06 15.97
N LEU A 118 -2.20 2.31 14.70
CA LEU A 118 -2.31 1.27 13.68
C LEU A 118 -1.52 1.70 12.45
N THR A 119 -0.40 1.07 12.21
CA THR A 119 0.39 1.30 11.00
C THR A 119 -0.18 0.53 9.79
N THR A 120 0.14 0.99 8.60
CA THR A 120 -0.11 0.31 7.32
C THR A 120 1.17 -0.33 6.80
N ASP A 121 1.09 -1.07 5.68
CA ASP A 121 2.26 -1.70 5.06
C ASP A 121 3.23 -0.66 4.47
N PHE A 122 2.70 0.49 4.07
CA PHE A 122 3.48 1.59 3.51
C PHE A 122 3.35 2.87 4.37
N PRO A 123 3.92 2.89 5.58
CA PRO A 123 3.73 3.99 6.52
C PRO A 123 4.33 5.33 6.05
N ILE A 124 5.24 5.30 5.09
CA ILE A 124 5.88 6.50 4.52
C ILE A 124 4.88 7.31 3.69
N VAL A 125 3.93 6.65 3.04
CA VAL A 125 2.96 7.32 2.18
C VAL A 125 1.71 7.78 2.91
N GLU A 126 1.58 7.51 4.22
CA GLU A 126 0.43 7.93 5.02
C GLU A 126 0.33 9.47 5.11
N GLY A 127 -0.82 10.03 4.74
CA GLY A 127 -1.10 11.47 4.78
C GLY A 127 -0.40 12.29 3.69
N THR A 128 0.07 11.66 2.63
CA THR A 128 0.79 12.32 1.54
C THR A 128 -0.09 12.45 0.28
N LYS A 129 0.38 13.22 -0.70
CA LYS A 129 -0.28 13.34 -2.00
C LYS A 129 0.19 12.20 -2.91
N LEU A 130 -0.75 11.34 -3.35
CA LEU A 130 -0.48 10.19 -4.21
C LEU A 130 -0.43 10.58 -5.70
N LEU A 131 -1.35 11.46 -6.11
CA LEU A 131 -1.49 11.90 -7.49
C LEU A 131 -1.98 13.35 -7.53
N ASP A 132 -1.50 14.12 -8.51
CA ASP A 132 -2.04 15.43 -8.89
C ASP A 132 -2.00 15.49 -10.42
N ILE A 133 -3.15 15.54 -11.06
CA ILE A 133 -3.25 15.58 -12.52
C ILE A 133 -4.26 16.63 -12.97
N GLN A 134 -3.85 17.42 -13.95
CA GLN A 134 -4.74 18.35 -14.63
C GLN A 134 -5.01 17.84 -16.05
N ALA A 135 -6.28 17.68 -16.37
CA ALA A 135 -6.71 17.08 -17.62
C ALA A 135 -7.76 17.92 -18.33
N ILE A 136 -7.67 17.98 -19.65
CA ILE A 136 -8.73 18.49 -20.51
C ILE A 136 -9.81 17.40 -20.62
N ALA A 137 -11.04 17.77 -20.32
CA ALA A 137 -12.19 16.88 -20.29
C ALA A 137 -13.31 17.41 -21.22
N PRO A 138 -13.26 17.15 -22.54
CA PRO A 138 -14.24 17.69 -23.49
C PRO A 138 -15.67 17.30 -23.16
N GLN A 139 -15.86 16.11 -22.58
CA GLN A 139 -17.16 15.59 -22.14
C GLN A 139 -17.37 15.71 -20.63
N GLY A 140 -16.58 16.53 -19.92
CA GLY A 140 -16.61 16.64 -18.46
C GLY A 140 -16.24 15.36 -17.73
N LYS A 141 -15.51 14.45 -18.37
CA LYS A 141 -15.16 13.13 -17.86
C LYS A 141 -13.64 12.98 -17.75
N LEU A 142 -13.17 12.62 -16.56
CA LEU A 142 -11.78 12.23 -16.29
C LEU A 142 -11.75 10.76 -15.84
N GLN A 143 -10.91 9.96 -16.47
CA GLN A 143 -10.65 8.57 -16.07
C GLN A 143 -9.17 8.39 -15.77
N VAL A 144 -8.86 7.91 -14.57
CA VAL A 144 -7.51 7.52 -14.18
C VAL A 144 -7.53 6.10 -13.62
N GLN A 145 -6.45 5.38 -13.81
CA GLN A 145 -6.22 4.08 -13.19
C GLN A 145 -5.10 4.26 -12.17
N GLN A 146 -5.37 3.89 -10.91
CA GLN A 146 -4.45 4.10 -9.81
C GLN A 146 -4.47 2.91 -8.86
N ILE A 147 -3.30 2.39 -8.49
CA ILE A 147 -3.18 1.48 -7.36
C ILE A 147 -3.24 2.30 -6.07
N LEU A 148 -4.04 1.82 -5.12
CA LEU A 148 -4.21 2.43 -3.82
C LEU A 148 -3.32 1.67 -2.81
N PRO A 149 -2.18 2.28 -2.35
CA PRO A 149 -1.17 1.54 -1.61
C PRO A 149 -1.61 1.10 -0.21
N ILE A 150 -2.49 1.83 0.44
CA ILE A 150 -2.86 1.58 1.84
C ILE A 150 -4.37 1.57 2.07
N ARG A 151 -4.81 0.92 3.15
CA ARG A 151 -6.20 0.97 3.62
C ARG A 151 -6.55 2.33 4.20
N GLY A 152 -7.82 2.68 4.21
CA GLY A 152 -8.35 3.86 4.89
C GLY A 152 -9.12 4.79 3.97
N ASN A 153 -9.35 6.02 4.43
CA ASN A 153 -10.14 7.00 3.70
C ASN A 153 -9.25 7.93 2.88
N TYR A 154 -9.23 7.72 1.57
CA TYR A 154 -8.59 8.62 0.62
C TYR A 154 -9.44 9.86 0.41
N GLN A 155 -8.78 11.01 0.28
CA GLN A 155 -9.43 12.28 -0.07
C GLN A 155 -9.11 12.63 -1.52
N LEU A 156 -10.14 12.79 -2.33
CA LEU A 156 -10.05 13.21 -3.71
C LEU A 156 -10.52 14.66 -3.78
N GLN A 157 -9.59 15.59 -3.98
CA GLN A 157 -9.92 16.99 -4.23
C GLN A 157 -10.06 17.19 -5.72
N VAL A 158 -11.25 17.57 -6.15
CA VAL A 158 -11.58 17.77 -7.57
C VAL A 158 -11.93 19.22 -7.79
N ASN A 159 -11.22 19.86 -8.72
CA ASN A 159 -11.51 21.20 -9.17
C ASN A 159 -11.86 21.17 -10.66
N VAL A 160 -13.03 21.62 -11.02
CA VAL A 160 -13.53 21.66 -12.41
C VAL A 160 -13.71 23.09 -12.83
N THR A 161 -12.97 23.50 -13.86
CA THR A 161 -13.03 24.85 -14.41
C THR A 161 -13.44 24.83 -15.89
N PRO A 162 -14.19 25.81 -16.35
CA PRO A 162 -14.51 25.90 -17.78
C PRO A 162 -13.25 26.29 -18.58
N ILE A 163 -13.05 25.68 -19.76
CA ILE A 163 -12.00 26.09 -20.71
C ILE A 163 -12.42 27.37 -21.39
N THR A 164 -13.69 27.48 -21.78
CA THR A 164 -14.26 28.72 -22.32
C THR A 164 -14.72 29.60 -21.17
N PRO A 165 -14.25 30.83 -21.05
CA PRO A 165 -14.62 31.74 -19.96
C PRO A 165 -16.16 31.82 -19.80
N ASN A 166 -16.64 31.76 -18.56
CA ASN A 166 -18.06 31.91 -18.18
C ASN A 166 -19.03 30.82 -18.71
N ALA A 167 -18.53 29.69 -19.25
CA ALA A 167 -19.42 28.61 -19.73
C ALA A 167 -20.20 27.94 -18.57
N PHE A 168 -19.59 27.87 -17.38
CA PHE A 168 -20.22 27.44 -16.13
C PHE A 168 -19.42 27.94 -14.92
N THR A 169 -20.03 27.93 -13.73
CA THR A 169 -19.35 28.30 -12.50
C THR A 169 -18.36 27.19 -12.10
N PRO A 170 -17.09 27.51 -11.77
CA PRO A 170 -16.13 26.53 -11.29
C PRO A 170 -16.68 25.72 -10.11
N ILE A 171 -16.39 24.40 -10.11
CA ILE A 171 -16.82 23.47 -9.07
C ILE A 171 -15.56 23.02 -8.31
N GLN A 172 -15.61 23.13 -6.99
CA GLN A 172 -14.61 22.55 -6.11
C GLN A 172 -15.31 21.57 -5.17
N GLN A 173 -14.89 20.30 -5.20
CA GLN A 173 -15.53 19.25 -4.42
C GLN A 173 -14.50 18.30 -3.83
N ASN A 174 -14.69 17.94 -2.55
CA ASN A 174 -13.94 16.90 -1.88
C ASN A 174 -14.77 15.62 -1.84
N LEU A 175 -14.21 14.54 -2.38
CA LEU A 175 -14.83 13.21 -2.39
C LEU A 175 -13.99 12.28 -1.51
N ASN A 176 -14.65 11.36 -0.82
CA ASN A 176 -13.98 10.37 0.00
C ASN A 176 -14.10 8.98 -0.63
N LEU A 177 -13.00 8.26 -0.69
CA LEU A 177 -12.93 6.87 -1.15
C LEU A 177 -12.41 6.01 0.00
N SER A 178 -13.26 5.15 0.55
CA SER A 178 -12.88 4.25 1.65
C SER A 178 -12.39 2.91 1.10
N VAL A 179 -11.16 2.54 1.44
CA VAL A 179 -10.53 1.28 1.06
C VAL A 179 -10.43 0.40 2.31
N PRO A 180 -11.19 -0.71 2.38
CA PRO A 180 -11.12 -1.63 3.51
C PRO A 180 -9.81 -2.43 3.50
N GLU A 181 -9.42 -2.95 4.65
CA GLU A 181 -8.28 -3.86 4.74
C GLU A 181 -8.64 -5.25 4.18
N ASN A 182 -7.66 -5.94 3.64
CA ASN A 182 -7.84 -7.32 3.23
C ASN A 182 -8.11 -8.22 4.46
N GLY A 183 -9.24 -8.95 4.41
CA GLY A 183 -9.64 -9.88 5.49
C GLY A 183 -8.62 -10.98 5.77
N VAL A 184 -7.79 -11.35 4.78
CA VAL A 184 -6.71 -12.33 4.96
C VAL A 184 -5.65 -11.83 5.94
N LYS A 185 -5.30 -10.54 5.91
CA LYS A 185 -4.33 -9.94 6.84
C LYS A 185 -4.81 -10.01 8.28
N TYR A 186 -6.09 -9.71 8.53
CA TYR A 186 -6.68 -9.87 9.87
C TYR A 186 -6.59 -11.31 10.38
N ARG A 187 -6.88 -12.29 9.53
CA ARG A 187 -6.77 -13.70 9.86
C ARG A 187 -5.33 -14.09 10.20
N ASN A 188 -4.37 -13.68 9.36
CA ASN A 188 -2.96 -14.01 9.57
C ASN A 188 -2.41 -13.35 10.85
N PHE A 189 -2.79 -12.10 11.11
CA PHE A 189 -2.45 -11.42 12.37
C PHE A 189 -3.07 -12.12 13.59
N ALA A 190 -4.34 -12.56 13.49
CA ALA A 190 -4.99 -13.30 14.58
C ALA A 190 -4.28 -14.62 14.88
N ILE A 191 -3.87 -15.36 13.84
CA ILE A 191 -3.09 -16.61 13.99
C ILE A 191 -1.75 -16.30 14.69
N LEU A 192 -1.02 -15.28 14.24
CA LEU A 192 0.24 -14.87 14.87
C LEU A 192 0.02 -14.47 16.34
N ALA A 193 -1.01 -13.69 16.62
CA ALA A 193 -1.35 -13.27 17.99
C ALA A 193 -1.66 -14.46 18.90
N ILE A 194 -2.39 -15.46 18.40
CA ILE A 194 -2.67 -16.70 19.15
C ILE A 194 -1.37 -17.47 19.43
N ILE A 195 -0.49 -17.61 18.44
CA ILE A 195 0.81 -18.28 18.63
C ILE A 195 1.62 -17.57 19.70
N LEU A 196 1.76 -16.25 19.63
CA LEU A 196 2.51 -15.45 20.61
C LEU A 196 1.91 -15.55 22.01
N LEU A 197 0.59 -15.54 22.11
CA LEU A 197 -0.13 -15.71 23.36
C LEU A 197 0.11 -17.10 23.97
N LEU A 198 0.12 -18.16 23.17
CA LEU A 198 0.42 -19.53 23.62
C LEU A 198 1.88 -19.67 24.08
N VAL A 199 2.82 -19.04 23.36
CA VAL A 199 4.24 -18.99 23.77
C VAL A 199 4.37 -18.28 25.12
N GLY A 200 3.72 -17.13 25.28
CA GLY A 200 3.68 -16.41 26.55
C GLY A 200 3.08 -17.25 27.67
N LEU A 201 1.94 -17.90 27.41
CA LEU A 201 1.25 -18.76 28.38
C LEU A 201 2.12 -19.94 28.84
N GLY A 202 2.81 -20.63 27.90
CA GLY A 202 3.76 -21.68 28.18
C GLY A 202 4.92 -21.20 29.07
N GLY A 203 5.49 -20.04 28.74
CA GLY A 203 6.54 -19.38 29.53
C GLY A 203 6.05 -19.05 30.95
N GLY A 204 4.86 -18.45 31.06
CA GLY A 204 4.23 -18.13 32.35
C GLY A 204 3.92 -19.35 33.21
N TRP A 205 3.51 -20.44 32.55
CA TRP A 205 3.28 -21.71 33.24
C TRP A 205 4.56 -22.28 33.85
N VAL A 206 5.69 -22.20 33.12
CA VAL A 206 7.00 -22.65 33.60
C VAL A 206 7.47 -21.80 34.80
N ILE A 207 7.38 -20.46 34.65
CA ILE A 207 7.83 -19.52 35.70
C ILE A 207 6.95 -19.58 36.93
N GLY A 208 5.63 -19.77 36.78
CA GLY A 208 4.67 -19.82 37.90
C GLY A 208 4.72 -21.10 38.76
N GLY A 209 5.50 -22.13 38.37
CA GLY A 209 5.66 -23.38 39.12
C GLY A 209 6.54 -23.19 40.37
N ARG A 210 6.15 -23.84 41.49
CA ARG A 210 7.02 -23.98 42.66
C ARG A 210 8.15 -24.94 42.27
N GLN A 211 9.37 -24.46 42.21
CA GLN A 211 10.58 -25.26 41.99
C GLN A 211 11.52 -25.01 43.16
N GLU A 212 12.09 -26.09 43.71
CA GLU A 212 13.12 -25.98 44.73
C GLU A 212 14.39 -25.38 44.08
N ILE A 213 14.92 -24.35 44.74
CA ILE A 213 16.18 -23.71 44.34
C ILE A 213 17.29 -24.46 45.05
N GLN A 214 18.27 -24.99 44.32
CA GLN A 214 19.40 -25.66 44.94
C GLN A 214 20.32 -24.63 45.60
N PRO A 215 20.99 -25.00 46.71
CA PRO A 215 21.92 -24.09 47.37
C PRO A 215 22.99 -23.57 46.42
N GLY A 216 23.10 -22.23 46.30
CA GLY A 216 24.01 -21.56 45.37
C GLY A 216 23.41 -21.18 44.01
N GLU A 217 22.16 -21.52 43.71
CA GLU A 217 21.48 -21.11 42.48
C GLU A 217 20.59 -19.88 42.70
N ILE A 218 20.68 -18.91 41.77
CA ILE A 218 19.88 -17.67 41.81
C ILE A 218 18.42 -17.93 41.40
N ALA A 219 18.18 -18.93 40.54
CA ALA A 219 16.85 -19.30 40.03
C ALA A 219 16.84 -20.77 39.58
N PRO A 220 15.67 -21.44 39.61
CA PRO A 220 15.53 -22.81 39.13
C PRO A 220 16.03 -22.97 37.66
N GLN A 221 16.64 -24.10 37.35
CA GLN A 221 17.28 -24.37 36.04
C GLN A 221 16.33 -24.11 34.87
N ARG A 222 15.05 -24.49 34.96
CA ARG A 222 14.06 -24.29 33.90
C ARG A 222 13.78 -22.80 33.63
N VAL A 223 13.74 -21.98 34.71
CA VAL A 223 13.55 -20.54 34.61
C VAL A 223 14.77 -19.88 33.98
N ARG A 224 15.98 -20.30 34.36
CA ARG A 224 17.22 -19.80 33.74
C ARG A 224 17.30 -20.12 32.27
N LEU A 225 16.98 -21.37 31.87
CA LEU A 225 16.95 -21.76 30.45
C LEU A 225 15.92 -20.96 29.64
N LEU A 226 14.74 -20.73 30.22
CA LEU A 226 13.70 -19.95 29.57
C LEU A 226 14.10 -18.48 29.41
N LEU A 227 14.66 -17.86 30.45
CA LEU A 227 15.13 -16.47 30.39
C LEU A 227 16.29 -16.33 29.41
N SER A 228 17.28 -17.25 29.45
CA SER A 228 18.40 -17.25 28.49
C SER A 228 17.92 -17.42 27.06
N GLY A 229 17.00 -18.37 26.82
CA GLY A 229 16.39 -18.57 25.50
C GLY A 229 15.62 -17.34 25.02
N ALA A 230 14.81 -16.74 25.89
CA ALA A 230 14.06 -15.51 25.57
C ALA A 230 15.00 -14.33 25.26
N THR A 231 16.11 -14.20 26.00
CA THR A 231 17.13 -13.16 25.75
C THR A 231 17.79 -13.36 24.38
N VAL A 232 18.17 -14.59 24.04
CA VAL A 232 18.77 -14.89 22.72
C VAL A 232 17.78 -14.60 21.61
N VAL A 233 16.52 -15.01 21.73
CA VAL A 233 15.47 -14.72 20.73
C VAL A 233 15.25 -13.22 20.61
N ALA A 234 15.23 -12.47 21.72
CA ALA A 234 15.09 -11.01 21.68
C ALA A 234 16.26 -10.33 20.98
N ILE A 235 17.48 -10.78 21.22
CA ILE A 235 18.67 -10.27 20.53
C ILE A 235 18.59 -10.57 19.03
N ILE A 236 18.24 -11.79 18.63
CA ILE A 236 18.10 -12.18 17.24
C ILE A 236 16.99 -11.35 16.56
N ALA A 237 15.84 -11.14 17.23
CA ALA A 237 14.76 -10.31 16.73
C ALA A 237 15.19 -8.84 16.54
N LEU A 238 15.91 -8.27 17.50
CA LEU A 238 16.44 -6.90 17.41
C LEU A 238 17.47 -6.75 16.29
N LEU A 239 18.37 -7.72 16.15
CA LEU A 239 19.34 -7.75 15.04
C LEU A 239 18.62 -7.92 13.71
N GLY A 240 17.63 -8.79 13.60
CA GLY A 240 16.83 -8.98 12.40
C GLY A 240 16.10 -7.71 11.97
N VAL A 241 15.52 -6.97 12.90
CA VAL A 241 14.84 -5.68 12.63
C VAL A 241 15.82 -4.61 12.14
N ASN A 242 17.04 -4.58 12.67
CA ASN A 242 18.06 -3.61 12.22
C ASN A 242 18.70 -4.04 10.90
N LEU A 243 19.08 -5.32 10.77
CA LEU A 243 19.74 -5.82 9.54
C LEU A 243 18.80 -5.77 8.32
N SER A 244 17.52 -6.10 8.47
CA SER A 244 16.58 -6.06 7.36
C SER A 244 16.40 -4.66 6.77
N SER A 245 16.57 -3.61 7.58
CA SER A 245 16.52 -2.22 7.10
C SER A 245 17.79 -1.80 6.35
N GLU A 246 18.94 -2.31 6.73
CA GLU A 246 20.23 -2.04 6.05
C GLU A 246 20.36 -2.88 4.77
N ILE A 247 19.87 -4.11 4.78
CA ILE A 247 19.84 -4.97 3.58
C ILE A 247 18.88 -4.39 2.54
N ALA A 248 17.69 -3.92 2.93
CA ALA A 248 16.77 -3.25 2.02
C ALA A 248 17.38 -1.97 1.42
N GLN A 249 18.16 -1.20 2.18
CA GLN A 249 18.89 -0.03 1.65
C GLN A 249 20.07 -0.42 0.76
N SER A 250 20.80 -1.50 1.07
CA SER A 250 21.96 -1.92 0.28
C SER A 250 21.58 -2.60 -1.04
N GLN A 251 20.43 -3.24 -1.12
CA GLN A 251 19.93 -3.82 -2.37
C GLN A 251 19.52 -2.76 -3.38
N THR A 252 19.06 -1.58 -2.94
CA THR A 252 18.74 -0.46 -3.82
C THR A 252 19.98 0.31 -4.30
N SER A 253 21.14 0.14 -3.67
CA SER A 253 22.40 0.83 -4.04
C SER A 253 23.31 0.04 -4.98
N HIS A 254 23.01 -1.20 -5.32
CA HIS A 254 23.77 -2.05 -6.24
C HIS A 254 23.14 -2.16 -7.65
N GLY A 255 22.51 -1.10 -8.14
CA GLY A 255 22.31 -0.91 -9.56
C GLY A 255 23.69 -0.79 -10.20
N GLU A 256 24.09 -1.82 -10.93
CA GLU A 256 25.39 -1.95 -11.58
C GLU A 256 25.71 -0.72 -12.42
N HIS A 257 26.65 0.11 -11.96
CA HIS A 257 27.42 0.97 -12.83
C HIS A 257 28.27 0.08 -13.73
N HIS A 258 27.77 -0.24 -14.92
CA HIS A 258 28.63 -0.68 -16.01
C HIS A 258 29.55 0.47 -16.38
N HIS A 259 30.73 0.49 -15.73
CA HIS A 259 31.85 1.27 -16.21
C HIS A 259 32.27 0.74 -17.57
N HIS A 260 31.93 1.45 -18.63
CA HIS A 260 32.70 1.39 -19.84
C HIS A 260 34.06 2.02 -19.54
N GLU A 261 35.07 1.18 -19.40
CA GLU A 261 36.47 1.57 -19.46
C GLU A 261 36.74 2.25 -20.81
N ALA A 262 36.91 3.56 -20.77
CA ALA A 262 37.57 4.31 -21.86
C ALA A 262 38.76 5.02 -21.24
N THR A 263 39.92 4.58 -21.71
CA THR A 263 41.28 5.06 -21.47
C THR A 263 41.44 6.57 -21.42
N ALA A 264 42.22 6.99 -20.41
CA ALA A 264 43.10 8.16 -20.22
C ALA A 264 43.08 9.31 -21.27
N ASP A 265 42.92 10.53 -20.89
CA ASP A 265 43.91 11.56 -20.55
C ASP A 265 43.31 12.97 -20.51
N ASN A 266 43.87 13.78 -19.60
CA ASN A 266 43.96 15.25 -19.57
C ASN A 266 42.90 16.11 -18.90
N HIS A 267 43.34 16.66 -17.78
CA HIS A 267 43.10 17.95 -17.15
C HIS A 267 42.27 18.97 -17.95
N HIS A 268 41.17 19.52 -17.34
CA HIS A 268 41.01 20.94 -17.12
C HIS A 268 39.76 21.27 -16.30
N ALA A 269 39.97 22.16 -15.34
CA ALA A 269 39.10 23.20 -14.78
C ALA A 269 37.59 22.95 -14.64
N SER A 270 37.17 22.86 -13.40
CA SER A 270 35.84 23.05 -12.86
C SER A 270 35.11 24.25 -13.49
N ALA A 271 34.17 23.98 -14.36
CA ALA A 271 33.05 24.84 -14.64
C ALA A 271 31.80 24.09 -14.18
N ALA A 272 30.90 24.75 -13.45
CA ALA A 272 29.61 24.21 -13.04
C ALA A 272 28.91 23.65 -14.29
N GLU A 273 28.76 22.31 -14.35
CA GLU A 273 27.93 21.68 -15.38
C GLU A 273 26.49 22.14 -15.19
N PRO A 274 25.81 22.62 -16.24
CA PRO A 274 24.38 22.84 -16.17
C PRO A 274 23.72 21.48 -15.87
N GLU A 275 22.76 21.49 -14.97
CA GLU A 275 21.86 20.35 -14.72
C GLU A 275 21.39 19.82 -16.08
N THR A 276 21.89 18.67 -16.48
CA THR A 276 21.46 17.99 -17.70
C THR A 276 20.05 17.50 -17.44
N ASP A 277 19.07 18.32 -17.85
CA ASP A 277 17.69 17.91 -17.94
C ASP A 277 17.62 16.60 -18.72
N ASN A 278 17.24 15.53 -18.06
CA ASN A 278 17.23 14.19 -18.63
C ASN A 278 15.95 14.05 -19.48
N TYR A 279 16.03 14.45 -20.76
CA TYR A 279 14.91 14.41 -21.70
C TYR A 279 14.97 13.14 -22.52
N ASP A 280 13.92 12.31 -22.45
CA ASP A 280 13.70 11.30 -23.47
C ASP A 280 12.88 11.92 -24.60
N ILE A 281 13.48 12.04 -25.78
CA ILE A 281 12.92 12.74 -26.93
C ILE A 281 12.80 11.76 -28.11
N VAL A 282 11.62 11.69 -28.70
CA VAL A 282 11.37 10.97 -29.95
C VAL A 282 10.93 11.94 -31.02
N LYS A 283 11.63 11.94 -32.17
CA LYS A 283 11.33 12.75 -33.35
C LYS A 283 10.99 11.83 -34.51
N GLN A 284 9.74 11.75 -34.86
CA GLN A 284 9.26 10.90 -35.94
C GLN A 284 7.97 11.47 -36.55
N GLN A 285 7.78 11.28 -37.86
CA GLN A 285 6.54 11.60 -38.58
C GLN A 285 6.13 13.08 -38.43
N GLY A 286 7.12 13.99 -38.31
CA GLY A 286 6.89 15.43 -38.17
C GLY A 286 6.44 15.87 -36.77
N LEU A 287 6.51 14.99 -35.80
CA LEU A 287 6.25 15.27 -34.38
C LEU A 287 7.52 15.08 -33.56
N GLU A 288 7.67 15.93 -32.57
CA GLU A 288 8.64 15.78 -31.49
C GLU A 288 7.87 15.59 -30.17
N VAL A 289 8.09 14.45 -29.56
CA VAL A 289 7.50 14.09 -28.24
C VAL A 289 8.61 14.07 -27.22
N GLN A 290 8.45 14.85 -26.16
CA GLN A 290 9.40 14.94 -25.05
C GLN A 290 8.74 14.45 -23.76
N LEU A 291 9.42 13.56 -23.03
CA LEU A 291 9.04 13.16 -21.68
C LEU A 291 10.02 13.82 -20.70
N LEU A 292 9.50 14.73 -19.90
CA LEU A 292 10.22 15.56 -18.94
C LEU A 292 9.98 15.01 -17.53
N GLY A 293 11.00 15.02 -16.70
CA GLY A 293 10.96 14.58 -15.31
C GLY A 293 12.32 14.06 -14.86
N ASP A 294 12.51 13.92 -13.57
CA ASP A 294 13.75 13.39 -13.02
C ASP A 294 13.89 11.89 -13.33
N GLY A 295 15.12 11.40 -13.49
CA GLY A 295 15.41 9.97 -13.67
C GLY A 295 15.43 9.20 -12.34
N SER A 296 15.20 9.88 -11.22
CA SER A 296 15.19 9.32 -9.88
C SER A 296 14.02 9.89 -9.07
N ALA A 297 13.46 9.05 -8.22
CA ALA A 297 12.40 9.41 -7.28
C ALA A 297 12.68 8.84 -5.89
N THR A 298 11.94 9.29 -4.90
CA THR A 298 12.04 8.76 -3.52
C THR A 298 10.66 8.31 -3.06
N VAL A 299 10.55 7.14 -2.46
CA VAL A 299 9.29 6.66 -1.87
C VAL A 299 8.68 7.70 -0.93
N GLY A 300 7.40 7.98 -1.10
CA GLY A 300 6.67 8.95 -0.27
C GLY A 300 6.78 10.40 -0.72
N LYS A 301 7.58 10.72 -1.73
CA LYS A 301 7.63 12.05 -2.37
C LYS A 301 6.97 12.01 -3.73
N THR A 302 6.33 13.12 -4.10
CA THR A 302 5.77 13.28 -5.45
C THR A 302 6.86 13.69 -6.42
N ASP A 303 6.90 13.03 -7.57
CA ASP A 303 7.70 13.41 -8.72
C ASP A 303 6.85 14.13 -9.76
N LYS A 304 7.44 15.14 -10.42
CA LYS A 304 6.78 15.96 -11.44
C LYS A 304 7.16 15.48 -12.81
N LEU A 305 6.15 15.12 -13.57
CA LEU A 305 6.30 14.54 -14.89
C LEU A 305 5.48 15.34 -15.90
N GLN A 306 5.99 15.47 -17.10
CA GLN A 306 5.31 16.19 -18.18
C GLN A 306 5.63 15.56 -19.52
N VAL A 307 4.62 15.44 -20.35
CA VAL A 307 4.75 15.16 -21.77
C VAL A 307 4.52 16.44 -22.54
N GLN A 308 5.41 16.74 -23.47
CA GLN A 308 5.25 17.86 -24.42
C GLN A 308 5.24 17.32 -25.85
N VAL A 309 4.26 17.72 -26.63
CA VAL A 309 4.13 17.36 -28.05
C VAL A 309 4.16 18.62 -28.89
N VAL A 310 5.14 18.70 -29.80
CA VAL A 310 5.30 19.80 -30.70
C VAL A 310 5.50 19.30 -32.14
N ASP A 311 5.19 20.13 -33.11
CA ASP A 311 5.55 19.88 -34.50
C ASP A 311 7.08 19.99 -34.67
N GLU A 312 7.70 18.99 -35.27
CA GLU A 312 9.16 18.88 -35.37
C GLU A 312 9.80 20.07 -36.09
N LYS A 313 9.15 20.59 -37.14
CA LYS A 313 9.69 21.65 -37.99
C LYS A 313 9.37 23.06 -37.48
N THR A 314 8.10 23.28 -37.13
CA THR A 314 7.60 24.60 -36.75
C THR A 314 7.75 24.89 -35.25
N LYS A 315 8.00 23.86 -34.45
CA LYS A 315 8.03 23.92 -32.99
C LYS A 315 6.71 24.42 -32.34
N GLN A 316 5.65 24.43 -33.15
CA GLN A 316 4.32 24.79 -32.66
C GLN A 316 3.73 23.66 -31.78
N PRO A 317 3.02 23.99 -30.70
CA PRO A 317 2.38 22.99 -29.85
C PRO A 317 1.32 22.21 -30.62
N VAL A 318 1.22 20.90 -30.35
CA VAL A 318 0.25 19.99 -30.95
C VAL A 318 -0.69 19.48 -29.87
N SER A 319 -1.97 19.81 -29.96
CA SER A 319 -3.01 19.43 -28.98
C SER A 319 -4.07 18.47 -29.55
N ASP A 320 -4.05 18.20 -30.86
CA ASP A 320 -4.97 17.29 -31.56
C ASP A 320 -4.51 15.82 -31.55
N VAL A 321 -3.85 15.42 -30.49
CA VAL A 321 -3.32 14.07 -30.26
C VAL A 321 -3.90 13.45 -28.98
N LEU A 322 -3.87 12.14 -28.93
CA LEU A 322 -4.22 11.36 -27.75
C LEU A 322 -2.93 10.85 -27.07
N VAL A 323 -2.74 11.18 -25.82
CA VAL A 323 -1.59 10.76 -25.02
C VAL A 323 -2.04 9.67 -24.05
N ASN A 324 -1.40 8.52 -24.12
CA ASN A 324 -1.61 7.40 -23.21
C ASN A 324 -0.36 7.22 -22.34
N ILE A 325 -0.50 7.37 -21.04
CA ILE A 325 0.57 7.28 -20.05
C ILE A 325 0.37 6.00 -19.25
N LYS A 326 1.45 5.28 -19.02
CA LYS A 326 1.47 4.08 -18.19
C LYS A 326 2.77 4.00 -17.41
N THR A 327 2.69 4.04 -16.11
CA THR A 327 3.80 3.71 -15.22
C THR A 327 3.78 2.21 -14.93
N LYS A 328 4.92 1.52 -15.02
CA LYS A 328 5.04 0.09 -14.79
C LYS A 328 6.22 -0.19 -13.87
N SER A 329 6.04 -1.02 -12.83
CA SER A 329 7.14 -1.58 -12.05
C SER A 329 7.95 -2.55 -12.92
N LEU A 330 9.27 -2.42 -12.91
CA LEU A 330 10.16 -3.30 -13.68
C LEU A 330 10.41 -4.64 -12.99
N GLU A 331 10.30 -4.71 -11.68
CA GLU A 331 10.47 -5.95 -10.92
C GLU A 331 9.26 -6.87 -11.06
N ASP A 332 8.08 -6.38 -10.72
CA ASP A 332 6.87 -7.21 -10.61
C ASP A 332 5.88 -7.04 -11.76
N GLY A 333 6.12 -6.05 -12.63
CA GLY A 333 5.32 -5.81 -13.83
C GLY A 333 3.93 -5.22 -13.59
N TRP A 334 3.57 -4.85 -12.34
CA TRP A 334 2.30 -4.19 -12.04
C TRP A 334 2.29 -2.72 -12.48
N VAL A 335 1.11 -2.15 -12.62
CA VAL A 335 0.90 -0.80 -13.16
C VAL A 335 0.33 0.10 -12.07
N PRO A 336 1.15 0.92 -11.38
CA PRO A 336 0.67 1.81 -10.33
C PRO A 336 -0.24 2.91 -10.84
N PHE A 337 0.00 3.41 -12.06
CA PHE A 337 -0.74 4.52 -12.64
C PHE A 337 -0.89 4.34 -14.15
N ALA A 338 -2.08 4.65 -14.67
CA ALA A 338 -2.29 4.84 -16.10
C ALA A 338 -3.36 5.92 -16.35
N TYR A 339 -3.15 6.67 -17.41
CA TYR A 339 -4.04 7.75 -17.82
C TYR A 339 -4.05 7.89 -19.33
N GLN A 340 -5.21 8.24 -19.88
CA GLN A 340 -5.37 8.60 -21.29
C GLN A 340 -6.11 9.92 -21.42
N GLY A 341 -5.53 10.86 -22.15
CA GLY A 341 -6.12 12.17 -22.35
C GLY A 341 -5.49 12.96 -23.49
N ILE A 342 -5.89 14.20 -23.61
CA ILE A 342 -5.40 15.15 -24.61
C ILE A 342 -4.52 16.21 -23.94
N PRO A 343 -3.44 16.65 -24.57
CA PRO A 343 -2.63 17.75 -24.07
C PRO A 343 -3.42 19.07 -24.03
N ASP A 344 -2.91 20.04 -23.30
CA ASP A 344 -3.43 21.41 -23.29
C ASP A 344 -3.12 22.16 -24.61
N ALA A 345 -3.56 23.42 -24.70
CA ALA A 345 -3.31 24.28 -25.86
C ALA A 345 -1.81 24.52 -26.16
N ASN A 346 -0.94 24.30 -25.16
CA ASN A 346 0.52 24.38 -25.29
C ASN A 346 1.16 23.03 -25.66
N GLY A 347 0.36 22.01 -26.00
CA GLY A 347 0.83 20.66 -26.30
C GLY A 347 1.35 19.92 -25.08
N ARG A 348 0.98 20.32 -23.86
CA ARG A 348 1.50 19.77 -22.61
C ARG A 348 0.46 18.96 -21.86
N LEU A 349 0.93 17.88 -21.24
CA LEU A 349 0.19 17.11 -20.25
C LEU A 349 1.10 16.88 -19.07
N SER A 350 0.73 17.44 -17.90
CA SER A 350 1.55 17.41 -16.68
C SER A 350 0.82 16.68 -15.58
N TRP A 351 1.57 15.90 -14.80
CA TRP A 351 1.07 15.24 -13.60
C TRP A 351 2.16 15.14 -12.54
N GLU A 352 1.75 14.97 -11.29
CA GLU A 352 2.64 14.61 -10.19
C GLU A 352 2.21 13.24 -9.67
N GLN A 353 3.15 12.32 -9.58
CA GLN A 353 2.92 10.95 -9.12
C GLN A 353 3.83 10.65 -7.95
N GLN A 354 3.31 9.93 -6.94
CA GLN A 354 4.10 9.38 -5.86
C GLN A 354 4.35 7.90 -6.09
N PHE A 355 5.60 7.50 -5.91
CA PHE A 355 5.97 6.09 -5.83
C PHE A 355 5.88 5.63 -4.37
N PHE A 356 5.31 4.46 -4.14
CA PHE A 356 5.14 3.88 -2.81
C PHE A 356 5.97 2.61 -2.60
N ASP A 357 6.63 2.14 -3.65
CA ASP A 357 7.53 1.00 -3.68
C ASP A 357 8.91 1.45 -4.18
N GLY A 358 9.98 0.94 -3.58
CA GLY A 358 11.38 1.25 -3.92
C GLY A 358 11.92 0.50 -5.15
N ALA A 359 11.04 -0.12 -5.94
CA ALA A 359 11.42 -0.78 -7.17
C ALA A 359 11.65 0.21 -8.32
N PRO A 360 12.54 -0.07 -9.29
CA PRO A 360 12.65 0.74 -10.49
C PRO A 360 11.37 0.67 -11.33
N HIS A 361 10.98 1.80 -11.89
CA HIS A 361 9.77 1.94 -12.69
C HIS A 361 10.09 2.43 -14.10
N ASN A 362 9.27 2.04 -15.06
CA ASN A 362 9.32 2.54 -16.44
C ASN A 362 8.05 3.33 -16.74
N ILE A 363 8.21 4.58 -17.15
CA ILE A 363 7.11 5.42 -17.63
C ILE A 363 7.06 5.28 -19.14
N GLN A 364 5.94 4.79 -19.64
CA GLN A 364 5.64 4.63 -21.05
C GLN A 364 4.61 5.66 -21.49
N VAL A 365 4.92 6.40 -22.52
CA VAL A 365 4.00 7.35 -23.14
C VAL A 365 3.83 6.98 -24.61
N GLU A 366 2.57 6.79 -25.00
CA GLU A 366 2.21 6.55 -26.39
C GLU A 366 1.35 7.72 -26.89
N VAL A 367 1.79 8.35 -27.96
CA VAL A 367 1.07 9.45 -28.61
C VAL A 367 0.48 8.94 -29.92
N SER A 368 -0.83 9.10 -30.09
CA SER A 368 -1.58 8.65 -31.27
C SER A 368 -2.49 9.76 -31.77
N PRO A 369 -2.90 9.72 -33.05
CA PRO A 369 -3.84 10.71 -33.61
C PRO A 369 -5.19 10.58 -32.90
N GLN A 370 -5.85 11.71 -32.62
CA GLN A 370 -7.25 11.68 -32.23
C GLN A 370 -8.13 11.16 -33.38
N PRO A 371 -9.21 10.43 -33.12
CA PRO A 371 -10.13 9.93 -34.15
C PRO A 371 -10.70 11.04 -35.07
N SER A 372 -10.82 12.26 -34.53
CA SER A 372 -11.36 13.44 -35.23
C SER A 372 -10.26 14.35 -35.84
N ALA A 373 -8.97 14.03 -35.63
CA ALA A 373 -7.89 14.86 -36.10
C ALA A 373 -7.66 14.68 -37.62
N SER A 374 -7.30 15.75 -38.30
CA SER A 374 -6.89 15.70 -39.70
C SER A 374 -5.51 15.07 -39.91
N ARG A 375 -4.67 15.14 -38.88
CA ARG A 375 -3.31 14.56 -38.87
C ARG A 375 -3.41 13.05 -38.61
N GLN A 376 -2.80 12.28 -39.54
CA GLN A 376 -2.70 10.82 -39.39
C GLN A 376 -1.22 10.44 -39.28
N PHE A 377 -0.89 9.62 -38.28
CA PHE A 377 0.46 9.07 -38.06
C PHE A 377 0.36 7.76 -37.25
N SER A 378 1.39 6.94 -37.33
CA SER A 378 1.48 5.73 -36.48
C SER A 378 1.82 6.12 -35.05
N PRO A 379 1.30 5.42 -34.02
CA PRO A 379 1.59 5.74 -32.65
C PRO A 379 3.09 5.86 -32.36
N LEU A 380 3.47 6.95 -31.70
CA LEU A 380 4.84 7.23 -31.26
C LEU A 380 4.97 6.84 -29.80
N ARG A 381 6.10 6.22 -29.45
CA ARG A 381 6.36 5.79 -28.09
C ARG A 381 7.64 6.41 -27.57
N VAL A 382 7.56 6.98 -26.40
CA VAL A 382 8.69 7.42 -25.59
C VAL A 382 8.58 6.76 -24.24
N GLN A 383 9.71 6.39 -23.66
CA GLN A 383 9.76 5.73 -22.35
C GLN A 383 10.95 6.24 -21.54
N LYS A 384 10.79 6.23 -20.24
CA LYS A 384 11.82 6.67 -19.30
C LYS A 384 11.83 5.75 -18.10
N ASP A 385 13.01 5.28 -17.73
CA ASP A 385 13.22 4.55 -16.49
C ASP A 385 13.42 5.54 -15.34
N ILE A 386 12.78 5.27 -14.21
CA ILE A 386 12.91 6.02 -12.97
C ILE A 386 13.42 5.06 -11.91
N ASP A 387 14.57 5.39 -11.34
CA ASP A 387 15.11 4.70 -10.19
C ASP A 387 14.46 5.26 -8.91
N VAL A 388 13.79 4.39 -8.16
CA VAL A 388 13.03 4.80 -6.97
C VAL A 388 13.77 4.38 -5.71
N GLU A 389 14.29 5.36 -4.98
CA GLU A 389 14.95 5.14 -3.70
C GLU A 389 13.96 4.71 -2.62
N GLY A 390 14.17 3.51 -2.06
CA GLY A 390 13.39 3.00 -0.94
C GLY A 390 13.69 3.76 0.36
N VAL A 391 12.65 4.07 1.13
CA VAL A 391 12.78 4.74 2.44
C VAL A 391 12.37 3.80 3.56
N ALA A 392 13.28 3.58 4.50
CA ALA A 392 12.99 2.74 5.66
C ALA A 392 11.90 3.36 6.57
N PRO A 393 10.92 2.56 7.08
CA PRO A 393 9.92 3.05 8.00
C PRO A 393 10.55 3.71 9.24
N PRO A 394 9.98 4.81 9.75
CA PRO A 394 10.47 5.49 10.95
C PRO A 394 10.60 4.55 12.16
N VAL A 395 11.65 4.74 12.95
CA VAL A 395 11.93 3.91 14.14
C VAL A 395 10.73 3.86 15.09
N SER A 396 10.00 4.96 15.24
CA SER A 396 8.78 5.03 16.08
C SER A 396 7.72 4.00 15.67
N ILE A 397 7.53 3.77 14.38
CA ILE A 397 6.57 2.78 13.86
C ILE A 397 7.03 1.37 14.18
N ARG A 398 8.32 1.07 13.96
CA ARG A 398 8.91 -0.24 14.27
C ARG A 398 8.79 -0.55 15.76
N LEU A 399 9.01 0.44 16.62
CA LEU A 399 8.84 0.29 18.08
C LEU A 399 7.39 0.04 18.47
N VAL A 400 6.40 0.68 17.83
CA VAL A 400 4.98 0.42 18.09
C VAL A 400 4.62 -1.02 17.76
N VAL A 401 5.03 -1.54 16.60
CA VAL A 401 4.79 -2.94 16.21
C VAL A 401 5.44 -3.90 17.21
N LEU A 402 6.70 -3.64 17.58
CA LEU A 402 7.41 -4.45 18.58
C LEU A 402 6.69 -4.42 19.94
N ALA A 403 6.18 -3.27 20.36
CA ALA A 403 5.43 -3.12 21.61
C ALA A 403 4.14 -3.95 21.61
N TYR A 404 3.40 -3.99 20.48
CA TYR A 404 2.21 -4.84 20.37
C TYR A 404 2.54 -6.33 20.47
N LEU A 405 3.53 -6.79 19.72
CA LEU A 405 3.94 -8.20 19.73
C LEU A 405 4.43 -8.62 21.13
N THR A 406 5.25 -7.78 21.76
CA THR A 406 5.74 -8.00 23.13
C THR A 406 4.61 -7.97 24.14
N GLY A 407 3.67 -7.04 24.01
CA GLY A 407 2.48 -6.93 24.88
C GLY A 407 1.63 -8.21 24.86
N ILE A 408 1.42 -8.80 23.67
CA ILE A 408 0.67 -10.07 23.54
C ILE A 408 1.38 -11.20 24.31
N ILE A 409 2.71 -11.30 24.17
CA ILE A 409 3.51 -12.31 24.90
C ILE A 409 3.42 -12.09 26.41
N ILE A 410 3.54 -10.84 26.89
CA ILE A 410 3.44 -10.49 28.31
C ILE A 410 2.07 -10.86 28.87
N ILE A 411 0.99 -10.57 28.15
CA ILE A 411 -0.37 -10.96 28.56
C ILE A 411 -0.46 -12.49 28.70
N GLY A 412 0.04 -13.23 27.72
CA GLY A 412 0.10 -14.70 27.78
C GLY A 412 0.88 -15.19 29.00
N LEU A 413 2.05 -14.60 29.27
CA LEU A 413 2.91 -14.93 30.39
C LEU A 413 2.20 -14.69 31.74
N LEU A 414 1.56 -13.54 31.92
CA LEU A 414 0.81 -13.23 33.15
C LEU A 414 -0.35 -14.21 33.37
N VAL A 415 -1.09 -14.54 32.32
CA VAL A 415 -2.18 -15.53 32.38
C VAL A 415 -1.64 -16.92 32.76
N GLY A 416 -0.54 -17.35 32.14
CA GLY A 416 0.11 -18.63 32.42
C GLY A 416 0.55 -18.75 33.88
N MET A 417 1.17 -17.70 34.44
CA MET A 417 1.56 -17.65 35.86
C MET A 417 0.34 -17.74 36.78
N GLN A 418 -0.73 -17.00 36.47
CA GLN A 418 -1.95 -17.01 37.32
C GLN A 418 -2.63 -18.38 37.29
N LEU A 419 -2.76 -19.01 36.15
CA LEU A 419 -3.35 -20.34 36.00
C LEU A 419 -2.57 -21.36 36.81
N ARG A 420 -1.25 -21.35 36.76
CA ARG A 420 -0.38 -22.25 37.50
C ARG A 420 -0.55 -22.08 39.03
N ARG A 421 -0.54 -20.81 39.52
CA ARG A 421 -0.72 -20.50 40.93
C ARG A 421 -2.05 -21.00 41.46
N LYS A 422 -3.15 -20.87 40.72
CA LYS A 422 -4.47 -21.35 41.13
C LYS A 422 -4.51 -22.88 41.30
N LEU A 423 -3.86 -23.62 40.39
CA LEU A 423 -3.82 -25.08 40.46
C LEU A 423 -2.96 -25.59 41.62
N THR A 424 -1.89 -24.88 41.99
CA THR A 424 -1.05 -25.23 43.14
C THR A 424 -1.68 -24.89 44.51
N LEU A 425 -2.71 -24.05 44.56
CA LEU A 425 -3.46 -23.74 45.79
C LEU A 425 -4.63 -24.68 46.02
N GLN A 426 -5.02 -25.51 45.06
CA GLN A 426 -6.11 -26.49 45.16
C GLN A 426 -5.63 -27.90 45.52
N HIS A 427 -4.33 -28.09 45.60
CA HIS A 427 -3.64 -29.29 46.09
C HIS A 427 -2.84 -28.96 47.35
#